data_a7912dcc3c006f9fa951973e5059d78f
#
_entry.id   a7912dcc3c006f9fa951973e5059d78f
#
_cell.length_a   1.000
_cell.length_b   1.000
_cell.length_c   1.000
_cell.angle_alpha   90.00
_cell.angle_beta   90.00
_cell.angle_gamma   90.00
#
_symmetry.space_group_name_H-M   'P 1'
#
loop_
_entity.id
_entity.type
_entity.pdbx_description
1 polymer ?
#
loop_
_entity_poly.entity_id
_entity_poly.type
_entity_poly.pdbx_seq_one_letter_code
_entity_poly.pdbx_strand_id
1 'polypeptide(L)'
;MGKKEEKNSKKKKKKSPILRLFLLTIFVILAIFATRFYVQINENGGGFKGVIKTTLGLNKKENLGTIYTLVLGTNDDNTDTIMVAGYNPKTNEASILSIPRDTFIGSNIKNGGSKDKINSLYRIYGINKILDKVNVLTGMKIEKYVVVDTKGIQKIVDEIGGIEYDVPIDMNYHDESQKLSIELKKGMQKLNGVQAEGLVRFRHNDDGSTYPASYGIEDIGRNRTQQGFIKELVKQTLQFQNITKIFDLIKIVQDNIKTNITVDEMKDYATYILDFNPENIKTGRVPGEDKKTTAWFFEPYPKELKKTIFELFVFSDDIRKVEFNEKEKEKENTNTNIKEEKDKSKNNQSSGTTNKNNKTEEKPSQKPTQPSKPKTNTR
;
A
#
# COMPACT_ATOMS: atom_id res chain seq x y z
N MET A 1 -19.97 73.63 67.90
CA MET A 1 -20.20 72.27 67.40
C MET A 1 -19.30 72.05 66.23
N GLY A 2 -18.14 71.45 66.47
CA GLY A 2 -17.15 71.17 65.42
C GLY A 2 -17.17 69.64 65.08
N LYS A 3 -17.50 69.29 63.83
CA LYS A 3 -17.37 67.92 63.32
C LYS A 3 -15.91 67.61 62.96
N LYS A 4 -15.31 66.64 63.64
CA LYS A 4 -14.01 66.02 63.28
C LYS A 4 -14.23 65.11 62.08
N GLU A 5 -13.59 65.44 60.96
CA GLU A 5 -13.45 64.48 59.83
C GLU A 5 -12.35 63.45 60.11
N GLU A 6 -12.73 62.19 60.23
CA GLU A 6 -11.79 61.06 60.31
C GLU A 6 -11.23 60.78 58.91
N LYS A 7 -9.97 61.13 58.68
CA LYS A 7 -9.22 60.69 57.48
C LYS A 7 -8.85 59.22 57.59
N ASN A 8 -9.60 58.37 56.89
CA ASN A 8 -9.34 56.96 56.78
C ASN A 8 -8.14 56.66 55.80
N SER A 9 -6.94 56.62 56.36
CA SER A 9 -5.72 56.32 55.61
C SER A 9 -5.65 54.80 55.28
N LYS A 10 -6.04 54.41 54.09
CA LYS A 10 -5.81 53.04 53.57
C LYS A 10 -4.30 52.77 53.53
N LYS A 11 -3.77 52.03 54.50
CA LYS A 11 -2.40 51.50 54.49
C LYS A 11 -2.22 50.58 53.30
N LYS A 12 -1.51 51.01 52.24
CA LYS A 12 -1.07 50.14 51.15
C LYS A 12 -0.18 49.05 51.72
N LYS A 13 -0.65 47.80 51.80
CA LYS A 13 0.14 46.61 52.15
C LYS A 13 1.31 46.53 51.18
N LYS A 14 2.55 46.73 51.60
CA LYS A 14 3.77 46.52 50.84
C LYS A 14 3.85 44.98 50.53
N LYS A 15 3.72 44.60 49.27
CA LYS A 15 3.90 43.21 48.85
C LYS A 15 5.30 42.74 49.29
N SER A 16 5.39 41.58 49.96
CA SER A 16 6.62 41.07 50.54
C SER A 16 7.68 40.87 49.44
N PRO A 17 8.95 41.21 49.67
CA PRO A 17 10.01 41.01 48.67
C PRO A 17 10.14 39.52 48.25
N ILE A 18 9.83 38.58 49.13
CA ILE A 18 9.81 37.14 48.85
C ILE A 18 8.75 36.79 47.79
N LEU A 19 7.55 37.39 47.87
CA LEU A 19 6.51 37.15 46.86
C LEU A 19 6.92 37.69 45.48
N ARG A 20 7.65 38.84 45.45
CA ARG A 20 8.16 39.40 44.18
C ARG A 20 9.24 38.48 43.57
N LEU A 21 10.15 37.98 44.41
CA LEU A 21 11.20 37.03 43.96
C LEU A 21 10.58 35.73 43.44
N PHE A 22 9.58 35.20 44.12
CA PHE A 22 8.83 33.98 43.69
C PHE A 22 8.11 34.21 42.35
N LEU A 23 7.43 35.32 42.16
CA LEU A 23 6.78 35.67 40.89
C LEU A 23 7.80 35.87 39.76
N LEU A 24 8.99 36.40 40.06
CA LEU A 24 10.07 36.60 39.10
C LEU A 24 10.68 35.25 38.65
N THR A 25 10.86 34.31 39.59
CA THR A 25 11.31 32.94 39.23
C THR A 25 10.31 32.22 38.39
N ILE A 26 9.01 32.29 38.69
CA ILE A 26 7.95 31.72 37.84
C ILE A 26 7.97 32.35 36.45
N PHE A 27 8.10 33.68 36.36
CA PHE A 27 8.18 34.37 35.07
C PHE A 27 9.37 33.93 34.24
N VAL A 28 10.56 33.78 34.85
CA VAL A 28 11.76 33.28 34.16
C VAL A 28 11.54 31.83 33.66
N ILE A 29 10.97 30.96 34.48
CA ILE A 29 10.66 29.58 34.10
C ILE A 29 9.68 29.56 32.90
N LEU A 30 8.61 30.36 32.95
CA LEU A 30 7.65 30.49 31.87
C LEU A 30 8.28 31.03 30.58
N ALA A 31 9.18 32.03 30.71
CA ALA A 31 9.89 32.62 29.58
C ALA A 31 10.83 31.58 28.93
N ILE A 32 11.54 30.77 29.71
CA ILE A 32 12.37 29.67 29.22
C ILE A 32 11.48 28.62 28.49
N PHE A 33 10.33 28.28 29.09
CA PHE A 33 9.41 27.33 28.50
C PHE A 33 8.83 27.86 27.18
N ALA A 34 8.39 29.10 27.15
CA ALA A 34 7.88 29.76 25.95
C ALA A 34 8.94 29.87 24.84
N THR A 35 10.20 30.15 25.20
CA THR A 35 11.29 30.21 24.23
C THR A 35 11.59 28.84 23.64
N ARG A 36 11.67 27.81 24.49
CA ARG A 36 11.85 26.42 24.01
C ARG A 36 10.71 25.98 23.12
N PHE A 37 9.47 26.25 23.51
CA PHE A 37 8.27 25.94 22.74
C PHE A 37 8.29 26.64 21.37
N TYR A 38 8.66 27.93 21.34
CA TYR A 38 8.80 28.70 20.11
C TYR A 38 9.89 28.12 19.17
N VAL A 39 11.06 27.78 19.73
CA VAL A 39 12.13 27.14 18.95
C VAL A 39 11.64 25.83 18.34
N GLN A 40 10.97 25.00 19.13
CA GLN A 40 10.46 23.70 18.65
C GLN A 40 9.36 23.86 17.60
N ILE A 41 8.51 24.89 17.69
CA ILE A 41 7.56 25.24 16.62
C ILE A 41 8.30 25.51 15.31
N ASN A 42 9.39 26.29 15.35
CA ASN A 42 10.17 26.62 14.15
C ASN A 42 10.91 25.41 13.58
N GLU A 43 11.49 24.57 14.42
CA GLU A 43 12.11 23.28 14.02
C GLU A 43 11.10 22.33 13.37
N ASN A 44 9.84 22.35 13.80
CA ASN A 44 8.74 21.58 13.23
C ASN A 44 8.09 22.25 11.99
N GLY A 45 8.76 23.24 11.38
CA GLY A 45 8.33 23.89 10.13
C GLY A 45 7.56 25.19 10.32
N GLY A 46 7.46 25.69 11.55
CA GLY A 46 6.83 26.98 11.87
C GLY A 46 5.32 27.02 11.63
N GLY A 47 4.72 28.19 11.85
CA GLY A 47 3.30 28.44 11.63
C GLY A 47 2.39 27.50 12.40
N PHE A 48 1.17 27.36 11.91
CA PHE A 48 0.13 26.57 12.59
C PHE A 48 0.45 25.07 12.64
N LYS A 49 0.99 24.50 11.55
CA LYS A 49 1.42 23.10 11.51
C LYS A 49 2.53 22.80 12.51
N GLY A 50 3.51 23.72 12.65
CA GLY A 50 4.55 23.61 13.66
C GLY A 50 4.01 23.62 15.08
N VAL A 51 3.01 24.45 15.37
CA VAL A 51 2.31 24.46 16.67
C VAL A 51 1.66 23.11 16.95
N ILE A 52 0.90 22.56 15.97
CA ILE A 52 0.25 21.25 16.12
C ILE A 52 1.28 20.15 16.38
N LYS A 53 2.32 20.05 15.54
CA LYS A 53 3.36 19.04 15.70
C LYS A 53 4.01 19.12 17.09
N THR A 54 4.37 20.32 17.52
CA THR A 54 4.99 20.56 18.83
C THR A 54 4.03 20.19 19.97
N THR A 55 2.76 20.60 19.88
CA THR A 55 1.74 20.30 20.92
C THR A 55 1.46 18.81 21.01
N LEU A 56 1.44 18.11 19.88
CA LEU A 56 1.24 16.65 19.81
C LEU A 56 2.54 15.85 20.07
N GLY A 57 3.67 16.51 20.32
CA GLY A 57 4.97 15.83 20.54
C GLY A 57 5.51 15.13 19.30
N LEU A 58 5.08 15.53 18.10
CA LEU A 58 5.52 15.00 16.82
C LEU A 58 6.79 15.73 16.39
N ASN A 59 7.94 15.16 16.73
CA ASN A 59 9.24 15.74 16.36
C ASN A 59 9.77 15.07 15.09
N LYS A 60 10.36 15.87 14.17
CA LYS A 60 11.04 15.34 13.00
C LYS A 60 12.21 14.46 13.44
N LYS A 61 12.22 13.22 12.96
CA LYS A 61 13.30 12.27 13.20
C LYS A 61 14.25 12.32 12.00
N GLU A 62 15.46 12.77 12.21
CA GLU A 62 16.48 12.73 11.16
C GLU A 62 16.68 11.28 10.68
N ASN A 63 16.79 11.08 9.35
CA ASN A 63 17.05 9.78 8.71
C ASN A 63 15.91 8.75 8.71
N LEU A 64 14.65 9.18 8.77
CA LEU A 64 13.53 8.27 8.49
C LEU A 64 13.62 7.80 7.01
N GLY A 65 13.70 6.48 6.81
CA GLY A 65 13.82 5.87 5.48
C GLY A 65 12.48 5.77 4.75
N THR A 66 12.53 5.38 3.48
CA THR A 66 11.33 4.99 2.72
C THR A 66 10.67 3.78 3.37
N ILE A 67 9.34 3.83 3.54
CA ILE A 67 8.56 2.70 4.02
C ILE A 67 7.78 2.08 2.85
N TYR A 68 7.91 0.76 2.69
CA TYR A 68 7.09 -0.04 1.78
C TYR A 68 6.18 -0.94 2.61
N THR A 69 4.89 -0.91 2.31
CA THR A 69 3.86 -1.58 3.10
C THR A 69 2.95 -2.39 2.19
N LEU A 70 2.77 -3.68 2.50
CA LEU A 70 1.73 -4.50 1.90
C LEU A 70 0.39 -4.16 2.57
N VAL A 71 -0.57 -3.70 1.79
CA VAL A 71 -1.92 -3.37 2.26
C VAL A 71 -2.87 -4.43 1.74
N LEU A 72 -3.55 -5.11 2.65
CA LEU A 72 -4.57 -6.12 2.37
C LEU A 72 -5.93 -5.64 2.86
N GLY A 73 -6.92 -5.65 1.98
CA GLY A 73 -8.32 -5.51 2.34
C GLY A 73 -8.98 -6.88 2.39
N THR A 74 -9.56 -7.23 3.54
CA THR A 74 -10.16 -8.55 3.76
C THR A 74 -11.65 -8.44 4.08
N ASN A 75 -12.40 -9.46 3.64
CA ASN A 75 -13.76 -9.72 4.05
C ASN A 75 -13.85 -11.20 4.43
N ASP A 76 -14.11 -11.50 5.70
CA ASP A 76 -14.14 -12.87 6.24
C ASP A 76 -12.90 -13.70 5.80
N ASP A 77 -11.70 -13.13 5.96
CA ASP A 77 -10.39 -13.69 5.57
C ASP A 77 -10.16 -13.83 4.05
N ASN A 78 -11.13 -13.54 3.20
CA ASN A 78 -10.88 -13.43 1.76
C ASN A 78 -10.17 -12.10 1.47
N THR A 79 -9.08 -12.17 0.70
CA THR A 79 -8.29 -10.99 0.34
C THR A 79 -8.78 -10.46 -1.00
N ASP A 80 -9.62 -9.43 -0.97
CA ASP A 80 -10.19 -8.81 -2.17
C ASP A 80 -9.39 -7.61 -2.67
N THR A 81 -8.58 -7.01 -1.80
CA THR A 81 -7.69 -5.90 -2.13
C THR A 81 -6.27 -6.27 -1.74
N ILE A 82 -5.35 -6.15 -2.69
CA ILE A 82 -3.92 -6.37 -2.49
C ILE A 82 -3.19 -5.19 -3.12
N MET A 83 -2.50 -4.41 -2.31
CA MET A 83 -1.75 -3.23 -2.76
C MET A 83 -0.38 -3.17 -2.11
N VAL A 84 0.57 -2.57 -2.80
CA VAL A 84 1.83 -2.12 -2.21
C VAL A 84 1.79 -0.61 -2.15
N ALA A 85 1.94 -0.04 -0.96
CA ALA A 85 2.09 1.38 -0.74
C ALA A 85 3.54 1.71 -0.40
N GLY A 86 4.07 2.79 -0.97
CA GLY A 86 5.39 3.34 -0.66
C GLY A 86 5.28 4.80 -0.27
N TYR A 87 6.05 5.21 0.74
CA TYR A 87 6.16 6.61 1.13
C TYR A 87 7.61 6.95 1.46
N ASN A 88 8.13 7.99 0.82
CA ASN A 88 9.45 8.55 1.12
C ASN A 88 9.29 9.88 1.86
N PRO A 89 9.64 9.94 3.16
CA PRO A 89 9.49 11.17 3.95
C PRO A 89 10.46 12.28 3.57
N LYS A 90 11.57 11.97 2.89
CA LYS A 90 12.57 12.97 2.47
C LYS A 90 12.11 13.72 1.23
N THR A 91 11.60 13.00 0.22
CA THR A 91 11.10 13.58 -1.03
C THR A 91 9.62 13.96 -0.95
N ASN A 92 8.94 13.48 0.09
CA ASN A 92 7.50 13.66 0.29
C ASN A 92 6.67 13.11 -0.89
N GLU A 93 7.12 11.97 -1.44
CA GLU A 93 6.45 11.25 -2.52
C GLU A 93 5.81 9.98 -1.98
N ALA A 94 4.66 9.62 -2.55
CA ALA A 94 3.97 8.36 -2.24
C ALA A 94 3.52 7.65 -3.52
N SER A 95 3.41 6.32 -3.44
CA SER A 95 2.95 5.52 -4.57
C SER A 95 2.11 4.33 -4.11
N ILE A 96 1.17 3.92 -4.94
CA ILE A 96 0.30 2.76 -4.71
C ILE A 96 0.30 1.89 -5.96
N LEU A 97 0.64 0.60 -5.80
CA LEU A 97 0.54 -0.43 -6.83
C LEU A 97 -0.56 -1.43 -6.45
N SER A 98 -1.61 -1.53 -7.23
CA SER A 98 -2.65 -2.55 -7.06
C SER A 98 -2.24 -3.86 -7.73
N ILE A 99 -2.39 -4.97 -7.01
CA ILE A 99 -2.15 -6.33 -7.49
C ILE A 99 -3.50 -7.03 -7.66
N PRO A 100 -3.87 -7.47 -8.87
CA PRO A 100 -5.11 -8.20 -9.08
C PRO A 100 -5.21 -9.43 -8.18
N ARG A 101 -6.36 -9.63 -7.54
CA ARG A 101 -6.56 -10.72 -6.58
C ARG A 101 -6.41 -12.11 -7.18
N ASP A 102 -6.69 -12.25 -8.48
CA ASP A 102 -6.59 -13.50 -9.24
C ASP A 102 -5.20 -13.71 -9.86
N THR A 103 -4.19 -12.90 -9.46
CA THR A 103 -2.81 -13.04 -9.96
C THR A 103 -2.30 -14.44 -9.72
N PHE A 104 -1.87 -15.06 -10.82
CA PHE A 104 -1.30 -16.42 -10.81
C PHE A 104 0.05 -16.42 -10.13
N ILE A 105 0.24 -17.37 -9.20
CA ILE A 105 1.45 -17.51 -8.40
C ILE A 105 2.02 -18.93 -8.42
N GLY A 106 1.39 -19.83 -9.17
CA GLY A 106 1.83 -21.21 -9.33
C GLY A 106 2.97 -21.37 -10.34
N SER A 107 3.32 -22.60 -10.67
CA SER A 107 4.37 -22.92 -11.64
C SER A 107 3.85 -23.11 -13.06
N ASN A 108 2.61 -23.56 -13.23
CA ASN A 108 2.00 -23.82 -14.53
C ASN A 108 0.52 -23.40 -14.55
N ILE A 109 0.23 -22.32 -15.26
CA ILE A 109 -1.11 -21.73 -15.31
C ILE A 109 -2.15 -22.67 -15.95
N LYS A 110 -1.75 -23.56 -16.86
CA LYS A 110 -2.68 -24.51 -17.53
C LYS A 110 -3.31 -25.49 -16.55
N ASN A 111 -2.60 -25.83 -15.47
CA ASN A 111 -3.04 -26.77 -14.44
C ASN A 111 -3.33 -26.06 -13.12
N GLY A 112 -3.42 -24.73 -13.12
CA GLY A 112 -3.64 -23.92 -11.92
C GLY A 112 -5.01 -24.14 -11.29
N GLY A 113 -5.08 -24.07 -9.97
CA GLY A 113 -6.30 -24.15 -9.17
C GLY A 113 -6.49 -22.90 -8.31
N SER A 114 -7.55 -22.89 -7.50
CA SER A 114 -7.87 -21.75 -6.62
C SER A 114 -6.73 -21.39 -5.68
N LYS A 115 -5.90 -22.36 -5.26
CA LYS A 115 -4.75 -22.13 -4.38
C LYS A 115 -3.58 -21.42 -5.06
N ASP A 116 -3.59 -21.39 -6.41
CA ASP A 116 -2.55 -20.72 -7.20
C ASP A 116 -2.87 -19.26 -7.50
N LYS A 117 -3.91 -18.71 -6.85
CA LYS A 117 -4.24 -17.29 -6.86
C LYS A 117 -3.64 -16.60 -5.64
N ILE A 118 -3.11 -15.40 -5.82
CA ILE A 118 -2.45 -14.65 -4.74
C ILE A 118 -3.40 -14.35 -3.55
N ASN A 119 -4.69 -14.12 -3.82
CA ASN A 119 -5.68 -13.83 -2.79
C ASN A 119 -5.95 -15.00 -1.83
N SER A 120 -5.61 -16.23 -2.24
CA SER A 120 -5.76 -17.42 -1.39
C SER A 120 -4.71 -17.52 -0.29
N LEU A 121 -3.55 -16.87 -0.48
CA LEU A 121 -2.37 -17.08 0.37
C LEU A 121 -2.58 -16.62 1.80
N TYR A 122 -3.20 -15.45 1.99
CA TYR A 122 -3.40 -14.91 3.34
C TYR A 122 -4.27 -15.85 4.18
N ARG A 123 -5.41 -16.31 3.63
CA ARG A 123 -6.32 -17.20 4.31
C ARG A 123 -5.70 -18.58 4.61
N ILE A 124 -4.92 -19.14 3.67
CA ILE A 124 -4.40 -20.51 3.79
C ILE A 124 -3.11 -20.56 4.61
N TYR A 125 -2.21 -19.58 4.44
CA TYR A 125 -0.84 -19.63 4.95
C TYR A 125 -0.46 -18.41 5.79
N GLY A 126 -1.34 -17.43 5.94
CA GLY A 126 -1.11 -16.21 6.73
C GLY A 126 -0.28 -15.14 6.02
N ILE A 127 0.01 -14.09 6.78
CA ILE A 127 0.61 -12.84 6.26
C ILE A 127 2.02 -13.03 5.67
N ASN A 128 2.85 -13.86 6.29
CA ASN A 128 4.24 -14.03 5.85
C ASN A 128 4.29 -14.62 4.44
N LYS A 129 3.42 -15.57 4.12
CA LYS A 129 3.41 -16.22 2.80
C LYS A 129 3.00 -15.29 1.67
N ILE A 130 1.98 -14.45 1.88
CA ILE A 130 1.59 -13.48 0.85
C ILE A 130 2.64 -12.38 0.73
N LEU A 131 3.25 -11.94 1.84
CA LEU A 131 4.34 -10.96 1.84
C LEU A 131 5.54 -11.45 1.04
N ASP A 132 6.00 -12.70 1.29
CA ASP A 132 7.09 -13.33 0.52
C ASP A 132 6.75 -13.37 -0.98
N LYS A 133 5.50 -13.75 -1.31
CA LYS A 133 5.10 -13.88 -2.71
C LYS A 133 5.02 -12.52 -3.42
N VAL A 134 4.55 -11.49 -2.73
CA VAL A 134 4.55 -10.11 -3.25
C VAL A 134 5.98 -9.61 -3.44
N ASN A 135 6.90 -9.91 -2.51
CA ASN A 135 8.31 -9.57 -2.64
C ASN A 135 8.94 -10.24 -3.87
N VAL A 136 8.65 -11.53 -4.11
CA VAL A 136 9.11 -12.24 -5.32
C VAL A 136 8.49 -11.65 -6.59
N LEU A 137 7.18 -11.34 -6.59
CA LEU A 137 6.48 -10.78 -7.74
C LEU A 137 7.03 -9.40 -8.13
N THR A 138 7.28 -8.55 -7.14
CA THR A 138 7.67 -7.16 -7.35
C THR A 138 9.18 -6.94 -7.41
N GLY A 139 9.96 -7.88 -6.89
CA GLY A 139 11.41 -7.70 -6.68
C GLY A 139 11.75 -6.68 -5.59
N MET A 140 10.74 -6.25 -4.80
CA MET A 140 10.91 -5.29 -3.72
C MET A 140 11.20 -5.99 -2.39
N LYS A 141 11.74 -5.24 -1.42
CA LYS A 141 11.90 -5.69 -0.03
C LYS A 141 10.84 -5.01 0.83
N ILE A 142 9.66 -5.61 0.89
CA ILE A 142 8.54 -5.14 1.69
C ILE A 142 8.54 -5.92 3.01
N GLU A 143 8.64 -5.22 4.14
CA GLU A 143 8.71 -5.81 5.49
C GLU A 143 7.50 -5.42 6.34
N LYS A 144 6.81 -4.33 5.96
CA LYS A 144 5.65 -3.83 6.69
C LYS A 144 4.36 -4.29 6.04
N TYR A 145 3.34 -4.51 6.85
CA TYR A 145 2.01 -4.85 6.37
C TYR A 145 0.91 -4.17 7.18
N VAL A 146 -0.22 -4.01 6.53
CA VAL A 146 -1.49 -3.54 7.10
C VAL A 146 -2.60 -4.43 6.53
N VAL A 147 -3.36 -5.09 7.40
CA VAL A 147 -4.54 -5.88 7.01
C VAL A 147 -5.77 -5.21 7.60
N VAL A 148 -6.58 -4.66 6.71
CA VAL A 148 -7.79 -3.90 7.06
C VAL A 148 -9.01 -4.74 6.71
N ASP A 149 -9.88 -4.96 7.67
CA ASP A 149 -11.21 -5.49 7.42
C ASP A 149 -12.22 -4.36 7.14
N THR A 150 -13.43 -4.75 6.80
CA THR A 150 -14.49 -3.80 6.48
C THR A 150 -14.85 -2.89 7.67
N LYS A 151 -14.79 -3.40 8.89
CA LYS A 151 -15.06 -2.63 10.12
C LYS A 151 -13.98 -1.59 10.38
N GLY A 152 -12.72 -1.90 10.07
CA GLY A 152 -11.61 -0.96 10.17
C GLY A 152 -11.82 0.26 9.26
N ILE A 153 -12.26 0.03 8.01
CA ILE A 153 -12.58 1.13 7.08
C ILE A 153 -13.72 1.99 7.63
N GLN A 154 -14.82 1.36 8.09
CA GLN A 154 -15.96 2.09 8.65
C GLN A 154 -15.52 3.02 9.79
N LYS A 155 -14.77 2.50 10.76
CA LYS A 155 -14.34 3.27 11.93
C LYS A 155 -13.41 4.43 11.60
N ILE A 156 -12.49 4.23 10.66
CA ILE A 156 -11.60 5.32 10.22
C ILE A 156 -12.41 6.44 9.57
N VAL A 157 -13.34 6.10 8.68
CA VAL A 157 -14.19 7.09 8.00
C VAL A 157 -15.09 7.83 8.98
N ASP A 158 -15.71 7.11 9.92
CA ASP A 158 -16.60 7.72 10.90
C ASP A 158 -15.83 8.64 11.86
N GLU A 159 -14.59 8.29 12.25
CA GLU A 159 -13.72 9.12 13.10
C GLU A 159 -13.39 10.47 12.47
N ILE A 160 -13.10 10.51 11.16
CA ILE A 160 -12.87 11.78 10.46
C ILE A 160 -14.16 12.54 10.17
N GLY A 161 -15.33 11.98 10.55
CA GLY A 161 -16.64 12.58 10.36
C GLY A 161 -17.24 12.34 8.98
N GLY A 162 -16.86 11.25 8.30
CA GLY A 162 -17.28 10.91 6.94
C GLY A 162 -16.29 11.38 5.89
N ILE A 163 -16.41 10.86 4.67
CA ILE A 163 -15.55 11.21 3.53
C ILE A 163 -16.38 11.81 2.38
N GLU A 164 -15.98 12.95 1.86
CA GLU A 164 -16.53 13.52 0.63
C GLU A 164 -15.89 12.80 -0.57
N TYR A 165 -16.72 12.21 -1.43
CA TYR A 165 -16.26 11.43 -2.57
C TYR A 165 -17.16 11.63 -3.80
N ASP A 166 -16.55 11.77 -4.96
CA ASP A 166 -17.27 11.81 -6.24
C ASP A 166 -17.51 10.39 -6.74
N VAL A 167 -18.70 9.85 -6.44
CA VAL A 167 -19.11 8.49 -6.80
C VAL A 167 -19.23 8.40 -8.32
N PRO A 168 -18.49 7.49 -8.99
CA PRO A 168 -18.35 7.53 -10.46
C PRO A 168 -19.61 7.11 -11.22
N ILE A 169 -20.46 6.28 -10.63
CA ILE A 169 -21.73 5.78 -11.21
C ILE A 169 -22.76 5.57 -10.11
N ASP A 170 -24.01 5.39 -10.47
CA ASP A 170 -25.02 4.83 -9.56
C ASP A 170 -24.62 3.40 -9.19
N MET A 171 -24.63 3.10 -7.88
CA MET A 171 -24.28 1.79 -7.34
C MET A 171 -25.47 1.24 -6.57
N ASN A 172 -26.00 0.10 -7.03
CA ASN A 172 -27.12 -0.60 -6.41
C ASN A 172 -26.83 -2.11 -6.42
N TYR A 173 -26.32 -2.62 -5.30
CA TYR A 173 -25.92 -4.02 -5.17
C TYR A 173 -26.27 -4.58 -3.80
N HIS A 174 -26.91 -5.76 -3.81
CA HIS A 174 -27.37 -6.44 -2.62
C HIS A 174 -26.83 -7.87 -2.56
N ASP A 175 -26.24 -8.24 -1.42
CA ASP A 175 -25.76 -9.60 -1.16
C ASP A 175 -26.09 -9.97 0.29
N GLU A 176 -27.18 -10.73 0.47
CA GLU A 176 -27.64 -11.16 1.80
C GLU A 176 -26.61 -12.06 2.50
N SER A 177 -25.89 -12.88 1.73
CA SER A 177 -24.88 -13.80 2.28
C SER A 177 -23.73 -13.07 2.94
N GLN A 178 -23.36 -11.90 2.41
CA GLN A 178 -22.32 -11.01 2.94
C GLN A 178 -22.88 -9.87 3.79
N LYS A 179 -24.21 -9.79 3.98
CA LYS A 179 -24.91 -8.68 4.64
C LYS A 179 -24.48 -7.32 4.05
N LEU A 180 -24.35 -7.26 2.74
CA LEU A 180 -23.91 -6.10 2.01
C LEU A 180 -25.07 -5.49 1.24
N SER A 181 -25.33 -4.20 1.49
CA SER A 181 -26.27 -3.37 0.71
C SER A 181 -25.54 -2.10 0.30
N ILE A 182 -25.45 -1.84 -0.99
CA ILE A 182 -24.80 -0.68 -1.57
C ILE A 182 -25.84 0.11 -2.34
N GLU A 183 -26.15 1.31 -1.85
CA GLU A 183 -27.09 2.24 -2.47
C GLU A 183 -26.44 3.62 -2.53
N LEU A 184 -25.68 3.89 -3.59
CA LEU A 184 -24.98 5.17 -3.78
C LEU A 184 -25.38 5.78 -5.11
N LYS A 185 -25.65 7.08 -5.12
CA LYS A 185 -25.90 7.83 -6.35
C LYS A 185 -24.58 8.36 -6.92
N LYS A 186 -24.53 8.49 -8.24
CA LYS A 186 -23.42 9.15 -8.92
C LYS A 186 -23.28 10.60 -8.45
N GLY A 187 -22.03 11.07 -8.31
CA GLY A 187 -21.68 12.46 -8.03
C GLY A 187 -21.15 12.67 -6.61
N MET A 188 -20.83 13.91 -6.32
CA MET A 188 -20.23 14.32 -5.05
C MET A 188 -21.21 14.13 -3.90
N GLN A 189 -20.79 13.37 -2.88
CA GLN A 189 -21.58 13.14 -1.67
C GLN A 189 -20.70 12.81 -0.48
N LYS A 190 -21.21 13.07 0.71
CA LYS A 190 -20.54 12.71 1.96
C LYS A 190 -20.95 11.31 2.38
N LEU A 191 -19.98 10.40 2.45
CA LEU A 191 -20.16 9.00 2.80
C LEU A 191 -19.81 8.77 4.28
N ASN A 192 -20.66 8.05 5.00
CA ASN A 192 -20.30 7.49 6.31
C ASN A 192 -19.49 6.19 6.13
N GLY A 193 -19.07 5.57 7.24
CA GLY A 193 -18.24 4.37 7.20
C GLY A 193 -18.87 3.19 6.43
N VAL A 194 -20.18 2.94 6.60
CA VAL A 194 -20.90 1.87 5.89
C VAL A 194 -20.97 2.15 4.39
N GLN A 195 -21.26 3.38 4.01
CA GLN A 195 -21.31 3.81 2.61
C GLN A 195 -19.91 3.75 1.96
N ALA A 196 -18.87 4.12 2.69
CA ALA A 196 -17.49 4.02 2.24
C ALA A 196 -17.04 2.57 2.04
N GLU A 197 -17.42 1.65 2.93
CA GLU A 197 -17.25 0.21 2.72
C GLU A 197 -17.93 -0.25 1.43
N GLY A 198 -19.19 0.12 1.23
CA GLY A 198 -19.94 -0.19 0.01
C GLY A 198 -19.21 0.30 -1.24
N LEU A 199 -18.77 1.55 -1.24
CA LEU A 199 -18.01 2.17 -2.34
C LEU A 199 -16.77 1.35 -2.73
N VAL A 200 -15.93 0.96 -1.76
CA VAL A 200 -14.67 0.24 -2.05
C VAL A 200 -14.85 -1.23 -2.37
N ARG A 201 -16.01 -1.81 -2.04
CA ARG A 201 -16.39 -3.20 -2.35
C ARG A 201 -17.15 -3.32 -3.66
N PHE A 202 -17.77 -2.25 -4.16
CA PHE A 202 -18.60 -2.28 -5.35
C PHE A 202 -17.85 -2.78 -6.57
N ARG A 203 -18.49 -3.65 -7.34
CA ARG A 203 -17.97 -4.23 -8.58
C ARG A 203 -18.96 -4.11 -9.73
N HIS A 204 -20.22 -4.46 -9.49
CA HIS A 204 -21.33 -4.39 -10.43
C HIS A 204 -22.66 -4.20 -9.68
N ASN A 205 -23.67 -3.75 -10.37
CA ASN A 205 -25.03 -3.64 -9.89
C ASN A 205 -25.75 -5.00 -9.90
N ASP A 206 -26.92 -5.09 -9.28
CA ASP A 206 -27.76 -6.30 -9.29
C ASP A 206 -28.19 -6.71 -10.70
N ASP A 207 -28.34 -5.75 -11.61
CA ASP A 207 -28.66 -5.98 -13.03
C ASP A 207 -27.45 -6.38 -13.87
N GLY A 208 -26.26 -6.51 -13.27
CA GLY A 208 -25.01 -6.84 -13.93
C GLY A 208 -24.30 -5.66 -14.61
N SER A 209 -24.89 -4.47 -14.59
CA SER A 209 -24.20 -3.25 -15.08
C SER A 209 -23.02 -2.91 -14.17
N THR A 210 -21.97 -2.31 -14.74
CA THR A 210 -20.73 -1.99 -14.02
C THR A 210 -20.17 -0.65 -14.46
N TYR A 211 -18.99 -0.30 -14.01
CA TYR A 211 -18.29 0.90 -14.43
C TYR A 211 -18.18 1.00 -15.96
N PRO A 212 -18.26 2.20 -16.54
CA PRO A 212 -18.08 2.38 -17.98
C PRO A 212 -16.65 2.02 -18.40
N ALA A 213 -16.47 1.60 -19.66
CA ALA A 213 -15.18 1.20 -20.19
C ALA A 213 -14.08 2.27 -20.03
N SER A 214 -14.44 3.55 -20.09
CA SER A 214 -13.52 4.68 -19.88
C SER A 214 -13.01 4.78 -18.42
N TYR A 215 -13.77 4.24 -17.46
CA TYR A 215 -13.38 4.19 -16.05
C TYR A 215 -12.65 2.87 -15.69
N GLY A 216 -12.91 1.81 -16.46
CA GLY A 216 -12.44 0.44 -16.24
C GLY A 216 -13.58 -0.46 -15.78
N ILE A 217 -13.75 -1.60 -16.45
CA ILE A 217 -14.86 -2.53 -16.19
C ILE A 217 -14.58 -3.34 -14.91
N GLU A 218 -15.60 -3.64 -14.12
CA GLU A 218 -15.54 -4.52 -12.95
C GLU A 218 -14.34 -4.28 -12.02
N ASP A 219 -13.42 -5.24 -11.92
CA ASP A 219 -12.27 -5.19 -11.02
C ASP A 219 -11.30 -4.04 -11.32
N ILE A 220 -11.19 -3.62 -12.59
CA ILE A 220 -10.36 -2.47 -12.96
C ILE A 220 -10.97 -1.19 -12.38
N GLY A 221 -12.29 -1.01 -12.54
CA GLY A 221 -13.03 0.11 -11.99
C GLY A 221 -12.99 0.13 -10.46
N ARG A 222 -13.18 -1.02 -9.83
CA ARG A 222 -13.05 -1.17 -8.37
C ARG A 222 -11.68 -0.77 -7.88
N ASN A 223 -10.60 -1.25 -8.50
CA ASN A 223 -9.24 -0.88 -8.11
C ASN A 223 -8.99 0.63 -8.25
N ARG A 224 -9.52 1.25 -9.30
CA ARG A 224 -9.43 2.71 -9.50
C ARG A 224 -10.18 3.47 -8.41
N THR A 225 -11.39 3.02 -8.06
CA THR A 225 -12.19 3.58 -6.96
C THR A 225 -11.46 3.44 -5.62
N GLN A 226 -10.86 2.28 -5.34
CA GLN A 226 -10.09 2.06 -4.11
C GLN A 226 -8.86 2.97 -4.03
N GLN A 227 -8.13 3.16 -5.12
CA GLN A 227 -6.99 4.09 -5.16
C GLN A 227 -7.44 5.54 -4.96
N GLY A 228 -8.52 5.95 -5.62
CA GLY A 228 -9.13 7.26 -5.44
C GLY A 228 -9.61 7.48 -4.00
N PHE A 229 -10.25 6.47 -3.42
CA PHE A 229 -10.69 6.50 -2.02
C PHE A 229 -9.53 6.69 -1.04
N ILE A 230 -8.43 5.95 -1.19
CA ILE A 230 -7.23 6.13 -0.36
C ILE A 230 -6.69 7.56 -0.49
N LYS A 231 -6.63 8.11 -1.70
CA LYS A 231 -6.17 9.47 -1.95
C LYS A 231 -7.05 10.50 -1.22
N GLU A 232 -8.38 10.39 -1.36
CA GLU A 232 -9.31 11.29 -0.68
C GLU A 232 -9.30 11.10 0.84
N LEU A 233 -9.17 9.85 1.33
CA LEU A 233 -9.05 9.56 2.76
C LEU A 233 -7.82 10.27 3.36
N VAL A 234 -6.65 10.15 2.72
CA VAL A 234 -5.43 10.85 3.15
C VAL A 234 -5.65 12.36 3.11
N LYS A 235 -6.20 12.90 2.01
CA LYS A 235 -6.45 14.32 1.84
C LYS A 235 -7.34 14.89 2.94
N GLN A 236 -8.45 14.21 3.26
CA GLN A 236 -9.40 14.70 4.26
C GLN A 236 -8.91 14.46 5.69
N THR A 237 -8.14 13.41 5.95
CA THR A 237 -7.44 13.21 7.23
C THR A 237 -6.46 14.34 7.51
N LEU A 238 -5.79 14.88 6.50
CA LEU A 238 -4.82 15.98 6.63
C LEU A 238 -5.46 17.37 6.70
N GLN A 239 -6.78 17.47 6.59
CA GLN A 239 -7.47 18.75 6.84
C GLN A 239 -7.34 19.18 8.30
N PHE A 240 -7.30 20.50 8.53
CA PHE A 240 -7.11 21.10 9.85
C PHE A 240 -7.97 20.50 10.95
N GLN A 241 -9.25 20.29 10.67
CA GLN A 241 -10.23 19.77 11.63
C GLN A 241 -9.96 18.31 12.05
N ASN A 242 -9.23 17.54 11.23
CA ASN A 242 -8.96 16.12 11.47
C ASN A 242 -7.52 15.87 11.97
N ILE A 243 -6.59 16.79 11.76
CA ILE A 243 -5.20 16.65 12.23
C ILE A 243 -5.12 16.42 13.74
N THR A 244 -5.99 17.08 14.52
CA THR A 244 -6.02 16.90 15.98
C THR A 244 -6.45 15.50 16.41
N LYS A 245 -7.13 14.75 15.53
CA LYS A 245 -7.59 13.37 15.75
C LYS A 245 -6.53 12.31 15.40
N ILE A 246 -5.31 12.69 15.03
CA ILE A 246 -4.29 11.75 14.55
C ILE A 246 -4.00 10.62 15.58
N PHE A 247 -4.05 10.92 16.88
CA PHE A 247 -3.85 9.91 17.92
C PHE A 247 -5.05 8.99 18.07
N ASP A 248 -6.27 9.47 17.88
CA ASP A 248 -7.48 8.66 17.87
C ASP A 248 -7.47 7.72 16.66
N LEU A 249 -7.04 8.22 15.50
CA LEU A 249 -6.84 7.39 14.32
C LEU A 249 -5.75 6.32 14.53
N ILE A 250 -4.62 6.66 15.13
CA ILE A 250 -3.58 5.68 15.49
C ILE A 250 -4.15 4.61 16.42
N LYS A 251 -4.96 4.99 17.40
CA LYS A 251 -5.63 4.05 18.30
C LYS A 251 -6.63 3.15 17.56
N ILE A 252 -7.45 3.70 16.67
CA ILE A 252 -8.36 2.91 15.83
C ILE A 252 -7.58 1.88 15.00
N VAL A 253 -6.46 2.30 14.40
CA VAL A 253 -5.58 1.39 13.66
C VAL A 253 -5.07 0.26 14.55
N GLN A 254 -4.59 0.57 15.77
CA GLN A 254 -4.12 -0.44 16.72
C GLN A 254 -5.21 -1.43 17.14
N ASP A 255 -6.41 -0.94 17.39
CA ASP A 255 -7.50 -1.74 17.96
C ASP A 255 -8.23 -2.58 16.90
N ASN A 256 -8.17 -2.20 15.61
CA ASN A 256 -9.02 -2.77 14.55
C ASN A 256 -8.25 -3.24 13.31
N ILE A 257 -6.94 -3.02 13.24
CA ILE A 257 -6.14 -3.31 12.04
C ILE A 257 -4.96 -4.20 12.45
N LYS A 258 -4.74 -5.30 11.73
CA LYS A 258 -3.56 -6.15 11.95
C LYS A 258 -2.37 -5.53 11.23
N THR A 259 -1.33 -5.16 11.96
CA THR A 259 -0.11 -4.57 11.39
C THR A 259 1.12 -4.89 12.24
N ASN A 260 2.30 -4.86 11.63
CA ASN A 260 3.59 -4.88 12.32
C ASN A 260 4.24 -3.50 12.38
N ILE A 261 3.52 -2.44 11.98
CA ILE A 261 3.98 -1.06 12.16
C ILE A 261 3.73 -0.69 13.61
N THR A 262 4.77 -0.34 14.33
CA THR A 262 4.66 0.06 15.74
C THR A 262 4.05 1.45 15.88
N VAL A 263 3.51 1.75 17.07
CA VAL A 263 2.95 3.09 17.37
C VAL A 263 3.98 4.19 17.21
N ASP A 264 5.21 3.92 17.62
CA ASP A 264 6.29 4.90 17.51
C ASP A 264 6.65 5.16 16.05
N GLU A 265 6.70 4.12 15.21
CA GLU A 265 6.85 4.28 13.76
C GLU A 265 5.67 5.07 13.16
N MET A 266 4.41 4.78 13.58
CA MET A 266 3.25 5.54 13.11
C MET A 266 3.36 7.03 13.45
N LYS A 267 3.80 7.36 14.66
CA LYS A 267 4.04 8.75 15.08
C LYS A 267 5.17 9.41 14.30
N ASP A 268 6.28 8.69 14.09
CA ASP A 268 7.43 9.17 13.32
C ASP A 268 6.98 9.56 11.89
N TYR A 269 6.28 8.66 11.19
CA TYR A 269 5.77 8.94 9.85
C TYR A 269 4.65 9.99 9.84
N ALA A 270 3.78 10.03 10.86
CA ALA A 270 2.73 11.04 10.96
C ALA A 270 3.30 12.47 10.94
N THR A 271 4.49 12.68 11.53
CA THR A 271 5.18 13.98 11.52
C THR A 271 5.44 14.49 10.09
N TYR A 272 5.80 13.60 9.18
CA TYR A 272 6.08 13.93 7.78
C TYR A 272 4.79 13.98 6.94
N ILE A 273 3.86 13.06 7.17
CA ILE A 273 2.58 13.00 6.45
C ILE A 273 1.77 14.28 6.64
N LEU A 274 1.90 14.98 7.76
CA LEU A 274 1.24 16.28 7.97
C LEU A 274 1.67 17.37 6.96
N ASP A 275 2.85 17.24 6.35
CA ASP A 275 3.34 18.13 5.30
C ASP A 275 3.10 17.55 3.89
N PHE A 276 2.54 16.34 3.79
CA PHE A 276 2.34 15.66 2.52
C PHE A 276 1.23 16.31 1.68
N ASN A 277 1.44 16.37 0.36
CA ASN A 277 0.41 16.73 -0.58
C ASN A 277 -0.18 15.46 -1.23
N PRO A 278 -1.43 15.11 -0.92
CA PRO A 278 -2.07 13.91 -1.46
C PRO A 278 -2.18 13.85 -2.99
N GLU A 279 -2.10 15.00 -3.68
CA GLU A 279 -2.06 15.04 -5.14
C GLU A 279 -0.79 14.41 -5.72
N ASN A 280 0.27 14.31 -4.91
CA ASN A 280 1.53 13.66 -5.30
C ASN A 280 1.50 12.13 -5.17
N ILE A 281 0.36 11.51 -4.83
CA ILE A 281 0.22 10.05 -4.83
C ILE A 281 0.18 9.54 -6.27
N LYS A 282 1.22 8.80 -6.66
CA LYS A 282 1.26 8.05 -7.93
C LYS A 282 0.52 6.73 -7.75
N THR A 283 -0.31 6.36 -8.71
CA THR A 283 -1.04 5.09 -8.65
C THR A 283 -0.80 4.25 -9.89
N GLY A 284 -0.74 2.94 -9.72
CA GLY A 284 -0.60 2.00 -10.82
C GLY A 284 -1.24 0.64 -10.50
N ARG A 285 -1.28 -0.22 -11.50
CA ARG A 285 -1.74 -1.60 -11.40
C ARG A 285 -0.70 -2.52 -12.02
N VAL A 286 -0.51 -3.71 -11.47
CA VAL A 286 0.32 -4.73 -12.10
C VAL A 286 -0.15 -4.96 -13.54
N PRO A 287 0.72 -4.77 -14.54
CA PRO A 287 0.38 -5.05 -15.94
C PRO A 287 0.29 -6.55 -16.18
N GLY A 288 -0.63 -6.95 -17.06
CA GLY A 288 -0.89 -8.34 -17.37
C GLY A 288 -2.23 -8.54 -18.06
N GLU A 289 -2.64 -9.78 -18.23
CA GLU A 289 -3.90 -10.15 -18.89
C GLU A 289 -4.67 -11.22 -18.12
N ASP A 290 -5.98 -11.23 -18.31
CA ASP A 290 -6.83 -12.29 -17.77
C ASP A 290 -6.79 -13.51 -18.67
N LYS A 291 -6.51 -14.69 -18.08
CA LYS A 291 -6.46 -15.99 -18.76
C LYS A 291 -7.48 -16.96 -18.19
N LYS A 292 -8.29 -17.52 -19.05
CA LYS A 292 -9.20 -18.61 -18.72
C LYS A 292 -8.54 -19.96 -19.04
N THR A 293 -8.30 -20.75 -18.01
CA THR A 293 -7.84 -22.15 -18.15
C THR A 293 -8.82 -23.07 -17.42
N THR A 294 -8.40 -23.78 -16.38
CA THR A 294 -9.29 -24.48 -15.43
C THR A 294 -10.08 -23.51 -14.56
N ALA A 295 -9.53 -22.30 -14.33
CA ALA A 295 -10.14 -21.18 -13.66
C ALA A 295 -9.73 -19.88 -14.37
N TRP A 296 -10.29 -18.74 -13.93
CA TRP A 296 -9.82 -17.43 -14.34
C TRP A 296 -8.58 -17.06 -13.52
N PHE A 297 -7.49 -16.65 -14.20
CA PHE A 297 -6.27 -16.15 -13.62
C PHE A 297 -5.88 -14.82 -14.25
N PHE A 298 -5.18 -14.00 -13.51
CA PHE A 298 -4.47 -12.84 -14.03
C PHE A 298 -2.98 -13.22 -14.18
N GLU A 299 -2.45 -13.18 -15.39
CA GLU A 299 -1.04 -13.45 -15.68
C GLU A 299 -0.27 -12.14 -15.80
N PRO A 300 0.66 -11.85 -14.86
CA PRO A 300 1.47 -10.62 -14.91
C PRO A 300 2.45 -10.66 -16.08
N TYR A 301 2.75 -9.47 -16.64
CA TYR A 301 3.84 -9.27 -17.59
C TYR A 301 5.11 -8.81 -16.84
N PRO A 302 6.13 -9.68 -16.66
CA PRO A 302 7.26 -9.37 -15.79
C PRO A 302 8.10 -8.17 -16.22
N LYS A 303 8.28 -7.95 -17.54
CA LYS A 303 9.07 -6.83 -18.06
C LYS A 303 8.39 -5.50 -17.83
N GLU A 304 7.09 -5.43 -18.12
CA GLU A 304 6.26 -4.25 -17.94
C GLU A 304 6.06 -3.96 -16.45
N LEU A 305 5.95 -5.00 -15.61
CA LEU A 305 5.86 -4.86 -14.17
C LEU A 305 7.14 -4.22 -13.60
N LYS A 306 8.31 -4.68 -14.05
CA LYS A 306 9.60 -4.08 -13.63
C LYS A 306 9.65 -2.57 -13.94
N LYS A 307 9.17 -2.17 -15.15
CA LYS A 307 9.07 -0.77 -15.54
C LYS A 307 8.09 0.01 -14.65
N THR A 308 6.90 -0.56 -14.40
CA THR A 308 5.89 0.05 -13.53
C THR A 308 6.41 0.26 -12.10
N ILE A 309 7.14 -0.73 -11.56
CA ILE A 309 7.75 -0.61 -10.22
C ILE A 309 8.80 0.50 -10.19
N PHE A 310 9.63 0.58 -11.22
CA PHE A 310 10.61 1.65 -11.33
C PHE A 310 9.94 3.03 -11.36
N GLU A 311 8.91 3.22 -12.17
CA GLU A 311 8.18 4.48 -12.29
C GLU A 311 7.46 4.89 -10.99
N LEU A 312 6.96 3.92 -10.21
CA LEU A 312 6.20 4.17 -8.99
C LEU A 312 7.08 4.30 -7.75
N PHE A 313 8.09 3.46 -7.58
CA PHE A 313 8.78 3.29 -6.29
C PHE A 313 10.24 3.67 -6.29
N VAL A 314 10.82 4.05 -7.43
CA VAL A 314 12.12 4.69 -7.43
C VAL A 314 11.92 6.17 -7.16
N PHE A 315 11.98 6.53 -5.89
CA PHE A 315 11.97 7.91 -5.45
C PHE A 315 13.32 8.57 -5.81
N SER A 316 13.31 9.88 -5.97
CA SER A 316 14.46 10.63 -6.52
C SER A 316 15.80 10.36 -5.81
N ASP A 317 15.77 9.97 -4.52
CA ASP A 317 16.96 9.62 -3.75
C ASP A 317 17.49 8.19 -4.02
N ASP A 318 16.66 7.31 -4.60
CA ASP A 318 16.99 5.90 -4.82
C ASP A 318 17.49 5.60 -6.25
N ILE A 319 17.36 6.55 -7.17
CA ILE A 319 17.71 6.39 -8.61
C ILE A 319 19.15 5.90 -8.76
N ARG A 320 20.10 6.41 -7.98
CA ARG A 320 21.50 6.00 -8.03
C ARG A 320 21.74 4.54 -7.65
N LYS A 321 20.94 3.99 -6.73
CA LYS A 321 21.07 2.60 -6.26
C LYS A 321 20.54 1.59 -7.28
N VAL A 322 19.47 1.95 -8.00
CA VAL A 322 18.86 1.08 -9.01
C VAL A 322 19.74 0.98 -10.25
N GLU A 323 20.34 2.07 -10.72
CA GLU A 323 21.30 2.06 -11.84
C GLU A 323 22.55 1.23 -11.51
N PHE A 324 23.01 1.24 -10.25
CA PHE A 324 24.16 0.45 -9.81
C PHE A 324 23.85 -1.06 -9.88
N ASN A 325 22.69 -1.47 -9.42
CA ASN A 325 22.26 -2.88 -9.42
C ASN A 325 21.96 -3.40 -10.84
N GLU A 326 21.53 -2.56 -11.78
CA GLU A 326 21.37 -2.97 -13.18
C GLU A 326 22.71 -3.19 -13.88
N LYS A 327 23.67 -2.32 -13.66
CA LYS A 327 25.03 -2.46 -14.19
C LYS A 327 25.79 -3.68 -13.64
N GLU A 328 25.54 -4.06 -12.38
CA GLU A 328 26.10 -5.28 -11.80
C GLU A 328 25.47 -6.54 -12.40
N LYS A 329 24.12 -6.57 -12.59
CA LYS A 329 23.41 -7.68 -13.22
C LYS A 329 23.76 -7.86 -14.70
N GLU A 330 23.99 -6.80 -15.45
CA GLU A 330 24.48 -6.87 -16.84
C GLU A 330 25.90 -7.43 -16.91
N LYS A 331 26.78 -7.08 -15.96
CA LYS A 331 28.13 -7.64 -15.86
C LYS A 331 28.11 -9.13 -15.50
N GLU A 332 27.21 -9.56 -14.64
CA GLU A 332 27.05 -10.94 -14.22
C GLU A 332 26.51 -11.81 -15.38
N ASN A 333 25.52 -11.32 -16.14
CA ASN A 333 25.00 -11.97 -17.34
C ASN A 333 26.03 -12.05 -18.48
N THR A 334 26.86 -11.01 -18.64
CA THR A 334 27.92 -10.99 -19.64
C THR A 334 29.04 -11.99 -19.30
N ASN A 335 29.36 -12.13 -18.02
CA ASN A 335 30.34 -13.10 -17.53
C ASN A 335 29.85 -14.55 -17.63
N THR A 336 28.53 -14.78 -17.47
CA THR A 336 27.93 -16.11 -17.63
C THR A 336 27.92 -16.55 -19.09
N ASN A 337 27.58 -15.64 -20.02
CA ASN A 337 27.63 -15.91 -21.46
C ASN A 337 29.06 -16.17 -21.97
N ILE A 338 30.07 -15.46 -21.45
CA ILE A 338 31.49 -15.67 -21.80
C ILE A 338 32.01 -17.03 -21.28
N LYS A 339 31.48 -17.52 -20.13
CA LYS A 339 31.80 -18.86 -19.63
C LYS A 339 31.15 -19.95 -20.46
N GLU A 340 29.89 -19.79 -20.87
CA GLU A 340 29.20 -20.76 -21.72
C GLU A 340 29.81 -20.84 -23.14
N GLU A 341 30.27 -19.74 -23.72
CA GLU A 341 30.97 -19.76 -25.01
C GLU A 341 32.38 -20.41 -24.91
N LYS A 342 33.09 -20.21 -23.81
CA LYS A 342 34.40 -20.86 -23.59
C LYS A 342 34.30 -22.36 -23.34
N ASP A 343 33.23 -22.84 -22.71
CA ASP A 343 32.98 -24.28 -22.53
C ASP A 343 32.49 -24.96 -23.83
N LYS A 344 31.74 -24.27 -24.68
CA LYS A 344 31.39 -24.74 -26.02
C LYS A 344 32.59 -24.80 -26.97
N SER A 345 33.56 -23.91 -26.84
CA SER A 345 34.81 -23.90 -27.65
C SER A 345 35.78 -24.99 -27.23
N LYS A 346 35.79 -25.45 -25.98
CA LYS A 346 36.67 -26.55 -25.52
C LYS A 346 36.16 -27.92 -25.89
N ASN A 347 34.84 -28.09 -26.15
CA ASN A 347 34.26 -29.40 -26.53
C ASN A 347 34.34 -29.72 -28.03
N ASN A 348 34.78 -28.77 -28.88
CA ASN A 348 34.91 -28.99 -30.34
C ASN A 348 36.33 -29.28 -30.82
N GLN A 349 37.30 -29.49 -29.91
CA GLN A 349 38.72 -29.79 -30.27
C GLN A 349 39.21 -31.20 -29.92
N SER A 350 38.31 -32.15 -29.63
CA SER A 350 38.68 -33.52 -29.31
C SER A 350 37.78 -34.53 -30.05
N SER A 351 37.88 -34.60 -31.38
CA SER A 351 37.65 -35.83 -32.15
C SER A 351 38.00 -35.61 -33.62
N GLY A 352 39.27 -35.86 -33.92
CA GLY A 352 39.76 -36.06 -35.27
C GLY A 352 40.78 -37.19 -35.27
N THR A 353 40.56 -38.18 -36.19
CA THR A 353 41.44 -39.30 -36.64
C THR A 353 41.07 -40.65 -35.96
N THR A 354 40.58 -41.64 -36.68
CA THR A 354 41.09 -42.40 -37.79
C THR A 354 40.05 -43.46 -38.25
N ASN A 355 39.81 -43.49 -39.57
CA ASN A 355 39.74 -44.58 -40.56
C ASN A 355 39.44 -46.04 -40.15
N LYS A 356 38.50 -46.65 -40.80
CA LYS A 356 38.53 -47.60 -41.96
C LYS A 356 37.46 -48.73 -41.90
N ASN A 357 36.70 -48.79 -42.99
CA ASN A 357 36.23 -49.97 -43.70
C ASN A 357 35.38 -51.08 -43.03
N ASN A 358 34.17 -51.35 -43.46
CA ASN A 358 33.70 -52.30 -44.51
C ASN A 358 32.19 -52.51 -44.32
N LYS A 359 31.41 -52.17 -45.34
CA LYS A 359 30.77 -53.10 -46.34
C LYS A 359 29.70 -54.08 -45.81
N THR A 360 28.52 -53.88 -46.36
CA THR A 360 27.63 -54.90 -46.95
C THR A 360 26.27 -55.12 -46.26
N GLU A 361 25.23 -54.75 -47.03
CA GLU A 361 23.98 -55.46 -47.38
C GLU A 361 22.93 -55.66 -46.30
N GLU A 362 21.79 -55.32 -46.61
CA GLU A 362 20.60 -55.54 -47.34
C GLU A 362 19.31 -55.46 -46.50
N LYS A 363 18.35 -54.84 -47.07
CA LYS A 363 16.91 -54.80 -46.88
C LYS A 363 16.24 -56.21 -46.73
N PRO A 364 14.90 -56.35 -46.49
CA PRO A 364 13.81 -55.41 -46.33
C PRO A 364 12.65 -55.84 -45.37
N SER A 365 11.67 -54.89 -45.19
CA SER A 365 10.22 -55.09 -45.10
C SER A 365 9.59 -55.85 -43.91
N GLN A 366 8.67 -55.22 -43.24
CA GLN A 366 7.22 -55.32 -43.41
C GLN A 366 6.41 -54.56 -42.33
N LYS A 367 5.55 -53.70 -42.79
CA LYS A 367 4.26 -53.39 -42.18
C LYS A 367 3.32 -54.55 -42.47
N PRO A 368 2.23 -54.88 -41.77
CA PRO A 368 1.17 -54.02 -41.27
C PRO A 368 0.46 -54.59 -40.00
N THR A 369 -0.44 -53.86 -39.38
CA THR A 369 -1.90 -54.09 -39.35
C THR A 369 -2.51 -53.54 -38.05
N GLN A 370 -3.44 -52.66 -38.21
CA GLN A 370 -4.57 -52.48 -37.26
C GLN A 370 -5.46 -53.73 -37.30
N PRO A 371 -6.21 -54.10 -36.23
CA PRO A 371 -7.62 -53.77 -36.31
C PRO A 371 -8.36 -53.45 -34.97
N SER A 372 -9.37 -52.64 -35.09
CA SER A 372 -10.80 -52.74 -34.81
C SER A 372 -11.32 -52.56 -33.38
N LYS A 373 -12.23 -51.60 -33.28
CA LYS A 373 -13.30 -51.48 -32.27
C LYS A 373 -14.20 -52.73 -32.20
N PRO A 374 -14.86 -52.96 -31.05
CA PRO A 374 -16.32 -52.97 -31.07
C PRO A 374 -16.98 -52.27 -29.89
N LYS A 375 -18.02 -51.43 -30.18
CA LYS A 375 -19.46 -51.53 -29.95
C LYS A 375 -19.94 -51.66 -28.51
N THR A 376 -20.62 -50.58 -28.13
CA THR A 376 -21.90 -50.46 -27.40
C THR A 376 -22.47 -51.68 -26.67
N ASN A 377 -22.87 -51.49 -25.40
CA ASN A 377 -24.25 -51.78 -25.02
C ASN A 377 -24.68 -50.99 -23.74
N THR A 378 -25.85 -50.43 -23.87
CA THR A 378 -26.87 -49.93 -22.98
C THR A 378 -27.15 -50.80 -21.75
N ARG A 379 -27.21 -50.16 -20.57
CA ARG A 379 -28.42 -50.17 -19.70
C ARG A 379 -28.29 -49.06 -18.66
#